data_6b88b998a3d4ac0ea262668f1d3d28af
#
_entry.id   6b88b998a3d4ac0ea262668f1d3d28af
#
_cell.length_a   1.000
_cell.length_b   1.000
_cell.length_c   1.000
_cell.angle_alpha   90.00
_cell.angle_beta   90.00
_cell.angle_gamma   90.00
#
_symmetry.space_group_name_H-M   'P 1'
#
loop_
_entity.id
_entity.type
_entity.pdbx_description
1 polymer ?
#
loop_
_entity_poly.entity_id
_entity_poly.type
_entity_poly.pdbx_seq_one_letter_code
_entity_poly.pdbx_strand_id
1 'polypeptide(L)'
;DHKLLKKIKIFKKSDYLWRTFSPDQIDLNFKNPSVLLRFIKIMIHLINNGITIFRLDAIAYLWKENGTKCINLRQTHEIIKLLRIISNYLNVETLIITETNLPEKENLSYFGNNDEANWIYNFSLPPLLIHALLFENNSYLNKWSKNLPVTKLGNNYLNFIASHDGIGIRPTEGILNNKSLNNFLKRLKKNGSKFSYRKVHNKSKKVYEANITVFDALKKSDYDPKGKFFLERYVAAHAIMISFEGIPAIYFNSLFGKSNDEAKYIITGNNRDVNRYKWNYKNIKRKLSDNKTKQSIFYSNITNLLSIRRKQKAFHPNGKRHNINLGSKLFSFKRVSVDKKQSIICITNLSSKNQTAKLKKELLNYRDLLNLKTKFKDKNLLTLKPFQTVWLSNI
;
A
#
# COMPACT_ATOMS: atom_id res chain seq x y z
N ASP A 1 13.96 -3.37 19.41
CA ASP A 1 14.52 -3.21 20.78
C ASP A 1 15.90 -3.84 21.01
N HIS A 2 16.74 -4.00 19.98
CA HIS A 2 18.13 -4.44 20.10
C HIS A 2 19.08 -3.24 19.91
N LYS A 3 20.33 -3.39 20.35
CA LYS A 3 21.38 -2.39 20.11
C LYS A 3 21.73 -2.37 18.61
N LEU A 4 21.78 -1.19 17.99
CA LEU A 4 22.17 -1.03 16.58
C LEU A 4 23.57 -1.60 16.30
N LEU A 5 24.51 -1.37 17.22
CA LEU A 5 25.89 -1.83 17.09
C LEU A 5 26.11 -3.07 17.94
N LYS A 6 26.68 -4.12 17.35
CA LYS A 6 27.16 -5.31 18.03
C LYS A 6 28.69 -5.37 17.94
N LYS A 7 29.35 -5.33 19.08
CA LYS A 7 30.83 -5.56 19.15
C LYS A 7 31.12 -7.00 18.78
N ILE A 8 32.05 -7.19 17.88
CA ILE A 8 32.56 -8.49 17.46
C ILE A 8 34.09 -8.49 17.55
N LYS A 9 34.70 -9.67 17.64
CA LYS A 9 36.12 -9.87 17.47
C LYS A 9 36.36 -10.60 16.16
N ILE A 10 37.12 -9.99 15.26
CA ILE A 10 37.56 -10.60 14.00
C ILE A 10 39.08 -10.76 14.13
N PHE A 11 39.54 -11.99 14.20
CA PHE A 11 40.92 -12.33 14.59
C PHE A 11 41.29 -11.66 15.94
N LYS A 12 42.31 -10.81 16.01
CA LYS A 12 42.74 -10.11 17.23
C LYS A 12 42.12 -8.68 17.34
N LYS A 13 41.34 -8.20 16.37
CA LYS A 13 40.78 -6.84 16.37
C LYS A 13 39.32 -6.85 16.79
N SER A 14 38.95 -5.85 17.59
CA SER A 14 37.54 -5.58 17.90
C SER A 14 36.96 -4.66 16.86
N ASP A 15 35.75 -4.97 16.37
CA ASP A 15 35.02 -4.18 15.41
C ASP A 15 33.53 -4.16 15.76
N TYR A 16 32.73 -3.37 15.01
CA TYR A 16 31.29 -3.23 15.26
C TYR A 16 30.50 -3.55 14.01
N LEU A 17 29.48 -4.41 14.18
CA LEU A 17 28.48 -4.66 13.15
C LEU A 17 27.29 -3.74 13.37
N TRP A 18 26.84 -3.07 12.29
CA TRP A 18 25.58 -2.31 12.28
C TRP A 18 24.41 -3.24 11.96
N ARG A 19 23.29 -3.10 12.70
CA ARG A 19 22.09 -3.93 12.56
C ARG A 19 20.86 -3.04 12.76
N THR A 20 20.23 -2.62 11.67
CA THR A 20 19.07 -1.71 11.74
C THR A 20 17.80 -2.44 12.18
N PHE A 21 17.52 -3.61 11.63
CA PHE A 21 16.21 -4.25 11.74
C PHE A 21 16.13 -5.39 12.73
N SER A 22 17.10 -6.29 12.73
CA SER A 22 17.11 -7.45 13.64
C SER A 22 18.54 -7.84 14.06
N PRO A 23 18.70 -8.64 15.13
CA PRO A 23 20.01 -9.07 15.62
C PRO A 23 20.84 -9.90 14.65
N ASP A 24 20.20 -10.56 13.71
CA ASP A 24 20.77 -11.46 12.70
C ASP A 24 20.92 -10.83 11.33
N GLN A 25 20.42 -9.60 11.14
CA GLN A 25 20.44 -8.88 9.86
C GLN A 25 21.48 -7.76 9.89
N ILE A 26 22.61 -7.98 9.22
CA ILE A 26 23.74 -7.06 9.18
C ILE A 26 23.57 -6.09 8.02
N ASP A 27 23.73 -4.79 8.29
CA ASP A 27 23.75 -3.76 7.26
C ASP A 27 25.17 -3.68 6.67
N LEU A 28 25.27 -3.64 5.37
CA LEU A 28 26.53 -3.51 4.66
C LEU A 28 27.02 -2.07 4.63
N ASN A 29 28.36 -1.90 4.61
CA ASN A 29 28.99 -0.60 4.58
C ASN A 29 29.13 -0.06 3.14
N PHE A 30 28.14 0.68 2.66
CA PHE A 30 28.18 1.27 1.31
C PHE A 30 29.15 2.46 1.15
N LYS A 31 29.83 2.90 2.22
CA LYS A 31 31.00 3.79 2.08
C LYS A 31 32.20 3.07 1.45
N ASN A 32 32.22 1.74 1.51
CA ASN A 32 33.23 0.94 0.83
C ASN A 32 32.83 0.75 -0.64
N PRO A 33 33.58 1.30 -1.61
CA PRO A 33 33.26 1.18 -3.04
C PRO A 33 33.18 -0.27 -3.52
N SER A 34 33.94 -1.19 -2.93
CA SER A 34 33.89 -2.61 -3.28
C SER A 34 32.56 -3.27 -2.98
N VAL A 35 31.85 -2.81 -1.94
CA VAL A 35 30.49 -3.26 -1.62
C VAL A 35 29.54 -2.81 -2.71
N LEU A 36 29.55 -1.53 -3.08
CA LEU A 36 28.72 -0.99 -4.15
C LEU A 36 29.01 -1.69 -5.48
N LEU A 37 30.28 -1.87 -5.85
CA LEU A 37 30.66 -2.58 -7.07
C LEU A 37 30.13 -4.03 -7.08
N ARG A 38 30.18 -4.70 -5.92
CA ARG A 38 29.63 -6.07 -5.82
C ARG A 38 28.12 -6.09 -6.05
N PHE A 39 27.37 -5.13 -5.50
CA PHE A 39 25.93 -5.00 -5.75
C PHE A 39 25.61 -4.70 -7.21
N ILE A 40 26.37 -3.82 -7.85
CA ILE A 40 26.24 -3.56 -9.30
C ILE A 40 26.46 -4.84 -10.11
N LYS A 41 27.49 -5.63 -9.81
CA LYS A 41 27.73 -6.92 -10.46
C LYS A 41 26.58 -7.91 -10.26
N ILE A 42 26.00 -7.96 -9.07
CA ILE A 42 24.80 -8.79 -8.79
C ILE A 42 23.62 -8.31 -9.65
N MET A 43 23.38 -7.00 -9.72
CA MET A 43 22.31 -6.43 -10.52
C MET A 43 22.48 -6.73 -12.00
N ILE A 44 23.70 -6.58 -12.55
CA ILE A 44 24.05 -6.94 -13.95
C ILE A 44 23.77 -8.42 -14.18
N HIS A 45 24.22 -9.30 -13.30
CA HIS A 45 23.97 -10.73 -13.40
C HIS A 45 22.47 -11.06 -13.46
N LEU A 46 21.67 -10.44 -12.60
CA LEU A 46 20.21 -10.64 -12.58
C LEU A 46 19.55 -10.11 -13.86
N ILE A 47 19.96 -8.95 -14.38
CA ILE A 47 19.45 -8.39 -15.65
C ILE A 47 19.75 -9.35 -16.79
N ASN A 48 20.98 -9.86 -16.88
CA ASN A 48 21.39 -10.81 -17.91
C ASN A 48 20.62 -12.14 -17.84
N ASN A 49 20.03 -12.46 -16.66
CA ASN A 49 19.15 -13.61 -16.48
C ASN A 49 17.65 -13.26 -16.60
N GLY A 50 17.31 -12.11 -17.18
CA GLY A 50 15.94 -11.72 -17.52
C GLY A 50 15.16 -11.04 -16.41
N ILE A 51 15.80 -10.62 -15.31
CA ILE A 51 15.13 -9.83 -14.27
C ILE A 51 15.03 -8.38 -14.73
N THR A 52 13.81 -7.86 -14.81
CA THR A 52 13.52 -6.50 -15.26
C THR A 52 12.98 -5.58 -14.16
N ILE A 53 12.60 -6.11 -13.00
CA ILE A 53 12.06 -5.31 -11.90
C ILE A 53 12.85 -5.58 -10.62
N PHE A 54 13.44 -4.53 -10.05
CA PHE A 54 14.22 -4.57 -8.82
C PHE A 54 13.50 -3.81 -7.71
N ARG A 55 13.17 -4.51 -6.62
CA ARG A 55 12.70 -3.88 -5.39
C ARG A 55 13.88 -3.65 -4.45
N LEU A 56 14.18 -2.39 -4.19
CA LEU A 56 15.20 -1.99 -3.23
C LEU A 56 14.57 -1.93 -1.83
N ASP A 57 14.80 -2.98 -1.07
CA ASP A 57 14.23 -3.17 0.26
C ASP A 57 14.86 -2.23 1.28
N ALA A 58 14.02 -1.53 2.07
CA ALA A 58 14.44 -0.63 3.14
C ALA A 58 15.55 0.36 2.73
N ILE A 59 15.56 0.79 1.47
CA ILE A 59 16.66 1.53 0.84
C ILE A 59 16.98 2.85 1.57
N ALA A 60 16.02 3.45 2.26
CA ALA A 60 16.25 4.67 3.02
C ALA A 60 17.36 4.55 4.08
N TYR A 61 17.64 3.36 4.52
CA TYR A 61 18.68 3.05 5.53
C TYR A 61 20.03 2.65 4.94
N LEU A 62 20.24 2.80 3.63
CA LEU A 62 21.43 2.31 2.94
C LEU A 62 22.72 2.94 3.49
N TRP A 63 22.77 4.30 3.52
CA TRP A 63 23.96 5.04 3.93
C TRP A 63 23.96 5.31 5.43
N LYS A 64 25.13 5.12 6.05
CA LYS A 64 25.36 5.38 7.46
C LYS A 64 26.40 6.50 7.63
N GLU A 65 26.06 7.52 8.41
CA GLU A 65 26.91 8.66 8.69
C GLU A 65 26.83 9.04 10.17
N ASN A 66 27.98 9.10 10.86
CA ASN A 66 28.01 9.51 12.25
C ASN A 66 27.49 10.95 12.39
N GLY A 67 26.75 11.23 13.48
CA GLY A 67 26.14 12.55 13.70
C GLY A 67 24.84 12.80 12.92
N THR A 68 24.41 11.86 12.08
CA THR A 68 23.14 11.95 11.33
C THR A 68 22.09 10.97 11.84
N LYS A 69 20.88 11.03 11.29
CA LYS A 69 19.82 10.06 11.56
C LYS A 69 20.04 8.71 10.87
N CYS A 70 21.04 8.59 9.99
CA CYS A 70 21.33 7.39 9.17
C CYS A 70 20.11 6.87 8.40
N ILE A 71 19.26 7.79 7.93
CA ILE A 71 18.05 7.49 7.15
C ILE A 71 17.80 8.63 6.16
N ASN A 72 17.44 8.28 4.93
CA ASN A 72 17.08 9.21 3.87
C ASN A 72 18.18 10.26 3.59
N LEU A 73 19.45 9.81 3.61
CA LEU A 73 20.60 10.68 3.39
C LEU A 73 20.85 10.90 1.89
N ARG A 74 21.46 12.04 1.53
CA ARG A 74 21.78 12.39 0.14
C ARG A 74 22.53 11.28 -0.59
N GLN A 75 23.50 10.64 0.06
CA GLN A 75 24.28 9.56 -0.54
C GLN A 75 23.44 8.33 -0.92
N THR A 76 22.37 8.06 -0.18
CA THR A 76 21.40 7.02 -0.56
C THR A 76 20.74 7.35 -1.91
N HIS A 77 20.30 8.59 -2.10
CA HIS A 77 19.70 9.06 -3.35
C HIS A 77 20.70 8.97 -4.51
N GLU A 78 21.95 9.39 -4.32
CA GLU A 78 23.00 9.31 -5.35
C GLU A 78 23.29 7.85 -5.77
N ILE A 79 23.27 6.89 -4.83
CA ILE A 79 23.42 5.48 -5.17
C ILE A 79 22.22 4.98 -5.99
N ILE A 80 21.00 5.38 -5.66
CA ILE A 80 19.80 4.98 -6.43
C ILE A 80 19.87 5.54 -7.85
N LYS A 81 20.30 6.79 -8.03
CA LYS A 81 20.54 7.38 -9.37
C LYS A 81 21.56 6.59 -10.15
N LEU A 82 22.67 6.23 -9.54
CA LEU A 82 23.69 5.40 -10.17
C LEU A 82 23.12 4.03 -10.61
N LEU A 83 22.39 3.35 -9.75
CA LEU A 83 21.73 2.09 -10.08
C LEU A 83 20.72 2.26 -11.24
N ARG A 84 19.98 3.39 -11.27
CA ARG A 84 19.06 3.73 -12.36
C ARG A 84 19.79 3.94 -13.68
N ILE A 85 20.90 4.67 -13.68
CA ILE A 85 21.71 4.90 -14.88
C ILE A 85 22.24 3.57 -15.44
N ILE A 86 22.82 2.73 -14.57
CA ILE A 86 23.36 1.43 -14.95
C ILE A 86 22.24 0.52 -15.51
N SER A 87 21.09 0.47 -14.85
CA SER A 87 19.98 -0.37 -15.31
C SER A 87 19.46 0.06 -16.67
N ASN A 88 19.31 1.36 -16.89
CA ASN A 88 18.85 1.90 -18.18
C ASN A 88 19.88 1.66 -19.29
N TYR A 89 21.18 1.72 -18.99
CA TYR A 89 22.25 1.44 -19.94
C TYR A 89 22.24 -0.03 -20.38
N LEU A 90 21.99 -0.95 -19.45
CA LEU A 90 21.98 -2.39 -19.72
C LEU A 90 20.68 -2.86 -20.38
N ASN A 91 19.56 -2.35 -19.92
CA ASN A 91 18.23 -2.68 -20.45
C ASN A 91 17.23 -1.58 -20.07
N VAL A 92 16.73 -0.87 -21.07
CA VAL A 92 15.77 0.24 -20.87
C VAL A 92 14.43 -0.19 -20.26
N GLU A 93 14.09 -1.48 -20.31
CA GLU A 93 12.88 -2.02 -19.68
C GLU A 93 13.05 -2.28 -18.18
N THR A 94 14.26 -2.10 -17.63
CA THR A 94 14.51 -2.33 -16.20
C THR A 94 13.87 -1.24 -15.35
N LEU A 95 13.15 -1.67 -14.33
CA LEU A 95 12.43 -0.80 -13.41
C LEU A 95 12.97 -0.94 -11.98
N ILE A 96 13.14 0.19 -11.30
CA ILE A 96 13.52 0.26 -9.89
C ILE A 96 12.31 0.66 -9.05
N ILE A 97 12.04 -0.12 -8.02
CA ILE A 97 11.01 0.14 -7.01
C ILE A 97 11.71 0.40 -5.67
N THR A 98 11.46 1.53 -5.02
CA THR A 98 11.95 1.80 -3.67
C THR A 98 10.90 1.46 -2.62
N GLU A 99 11.34 0.75 -1.59
CA GLU A 99 10.53 0.46 -0.41
C GLU A 99 11.01 1.33 0.76
N THR A 100 10.19 2.33 1.11
CA THR A 100 10.52 3.37 2.09
C THR A 100 9.30 3.72 2.94
N ASN A 101 9.17 3.05 4.10
CA ASN A 101 8.09 3.32 5.06
C ASN A 101 8.40 4.60 5.87
N LEU A 102 8.33 5.75 5.20
CA LEU A 102 8.66 7.08 5.66
C LEU A 102 7.46 8.02 5.61
N PRO A 103 7.51 9.22 6.25
CA PRO A 103 6.57 10.29 5.98
C PRO A 103 6.49 10.60 4.48
N GLU A 104 5.30 11.02 4.01
CA GLU A 104 5.00 11.14 2.58
C GLU A 104 6.03 11.97 1.81
N LYS A 105 6.42 13.14 2.33
CA LYS A 105 7.42 14.01 1.66
C LYS A 105 8.74 13.30 1.44
N GLU A 106 9.21 12.55 2.43
CA GLU A 106 10.47 11.79 2.32
C GLU A 106 10.32 10.61 1.36
N ASN A 107 9.17 9.92 1.35
CA ASN A 107 8.90 8.84 0.41
C ASN A 107 8.82 9.35 -1.04
N LEU A 108 8.17 10.48 -1.28
CA LEU A 108 8.06 11.10 -2.60
C LEU A 108 9.41 11.54 -3.17
N SER A 109 10.39 11.88 -2.31
CA SER A 109 11.71 12.32 -2.76
C SER A 109 12.46 11.24 -3.57
N TYR A 110 12.09 9.96 -3.43
CA TYR A 110 12.68 8.86 -4.19
C TYR A 110 12.29 8.80 -5.67
N PHE A 111 11.42 9.67 -6.15
CA PHE A 111 11.29 9.92 -7.57
C PHE A 111 12.44 10.79 -8.13
N GLY A 112 13.14 11.54 -7.25
CA GLY A 112 14.15 12.51 -7.65
C GLY A 112 13.58 13.52 -8.64
N ASN A 113 14.39 13.88 -9.63
CA ASN A 113 13.96 14.62 -10.82
C ASN A 113 13.49 13.71 -11.97
N ASN A 114 12.95 12.53 -11.68
CA ASN A 114 12.66 11.43 -12.59
C ASN A 114 13.90 10.59 -12.95
N ASP A 115 14.91 10.63 -12.10
CA ASP A 115 16.23 10.02 -12.26
C ASP A 115 16.59 8.97 -11.19
N GLU A 116 15.65 8.73 -10.22
CA GLU A 116 15.81 7.73 -9.16
C GLU A 116 14.87 6.53 -9.40
N ALA A 117 13.95 6.24 -8.46
CA ALA A 117 13.01 5.14 -8.62
C ALA A 117 12.00 5.37 -9.74
N ASN A 118 11.68 4.33 -10.50
CA ASN A 118 10.52 4.33 -11.40
C ASN A 118 9.22 4.30 -10.61
N TRP A 119 9.17 3.44 -9.59
CA TRP A 119 7.98 3.26 -8.77
C TRP A 119 8.36 3.39 -7.30
N ILE A 120 7.47 4.01 -6.54
CA ILE A 120 7.56 4.07 -5.08
C ILE A 120 6.33 3.42 -4.44
N TYR A 121 6.52 2.77 -3.30
CA TYR A 121 5.41 2.26 -2.51
C TYR A 121 4.53 3.40 -2.01
N ASN A 122 3.23 3.31 -2.22
CA ASN A 122 2.26 4.27 -1.69
C ASN A 122 1.88 3.95 -0.25
N PHE A 123 2.82 4.16 0.67
CA PHE A 123 2.66 3.81 2.08
C PHE A 123 1.58 4.60 2.82
N SER A 124 1.18 5.78 2.32
CA SER A 124 0.11 6.58 2.93
C SER A 124 -1.28 6.00 2.66
N LEU A 125 -1.48 5.32 1.52
CA LEU A 125 -2.78 4.77 1.12
C LEU A 125 -3.35 3.75 2.11
N PRO A 126 -2.62 2.70 2.58
CA PRO A 126 -3.18 1.68 3.45
C PRO A 126 -3.80 2.23 4.74
N PRO A 127 -3.06 2.99 5.59
CA PRO A 127 -3.62 3.48 6.85
C PRO A 127 -4.74 4.50 6.63
N LEU A 128 -4.66 5.37 5.62
CA LEU A 128 -5.69 6.38 5.36
C LEU A 128 -6.97 5.76 4.83
N LEU A 129 -6.88 4.76 3.95
CA LEU A 129 -8.03 4.05 3.42
C LEU A 129 -8.73 3.21 4.50
N ILE A 130 -7.97 2.46 5.29
CA ILE A 130 -8.52 1.68 6.39
C ILE A 130 -9.16 2.61 7.43
N HIS A 131 -8.51 3.73 7.77
CA HIS A 131 -9.10 4.75 8.64
C HIS A 131 -10.44 5.26 8.09
N ALA A 132 -10.50 5.63 6.80
CA ALA A 132 -11.71 6.16 6.18
C ALA A 132 -12.89 5.17 6.25
N LEU A 133 -12.62 3.87 6.02
CA LEU A 133 -13.63 2.80 6.09
C LEU A 133 -14.06 2.46 7.51
N LEU A 134 -13.16 2.56 8.50
CA LEU A 134 -13.49 2.26 9.90
C LEU A 134 -14.25 3.40 10.59
N PHE A 135 -13.97 4.65 10.19
CA PHE A 135 -14.60 5.84 10.77
C PHE A 135 -15.68 6.45 9.85
N GLU A 136 -15.95 5.80 8.72
CA GLU A 136 -16.96 6.24 7.75
C GLU A 136 -16.79 7.71 7.35
N ASN A 137 -15.55 8.13 7.11
CA ASN A 137 -15.22 9.52 6.81
C ASN A 137 -14.00 9.63 5.90
N ASN A 138 -14.18 10.29 4.75
CA ASN A 138 -13.13 10.45 3.74
C ASN A 138 -12.21 11.67 3.96
N SER A 139 -12.42 12.50 4.98
CA SER A 139 -11.77 13.82 5.07
C SER A 139 -10.26 13.76 4.93
N TYR A 140 -9.58 12.87 5.67
CA TYR A 140 -8.12 12.71 5.57
C TYR A 140 -7.71 12.09 4.24
N LEU A 141 -8.39 11.01 3.82
CA LEU A 141 -8.11 10.32 2.56
C LEU A 141 -8.31 11.27 1.36
N ASN A 142 -9.36 12.08 1.38
CA ASN A 142 -9.68 13.03 0.31
C ASN A 142 -8.68 14.21 0.29
N LYS A 143 -8.33 14.78 1.47
CA LYS A 143 -7.31 15.83 1.57
C LYS A 143 -5.96 15.34 1.07
N TRP A 144 -5.54 14.15 1.52
CA TRP A 144 -4.30 13.53 1.07
C TRP A 144 -4.31 13.28 -0.44
N SER A 145 -5.36 12.64 -0.94
CA SER A 145 -5.43 12.30 -2.37
C SER A 145 -5.45 13.52 -3.30
N LYS A 146 -6.00 14.66 -2.85
CA LYS A 146 -5.93 15.93 -3.60
C LYS A 146 -4.50 16.45 -3.74
N ASN A 147 -3.70 16.27 -2.70
CA ASN A 147 -2.33 16.78 -2.62
C ASN A 147 -1.29 15.81 -3.18
N LEU A 148 -1.69 14.58 -3.50
CA LEU A 148 -0.78 13.59 -4.06
C LEU A 148 -0.30 14.07 -5.44
N PRO A 149 1.02 14.22 -5.67
CA PRO A 149 1.55 14.69 -6.93
C PRO A 149 1.20 13.77 -8.10
N VAL A 150 0.89 14.36 -9.25
CA VAL A 150 0.75 13.61 -10.50
C VAL A 150 2.12 13.09 -10.91
N THR A 151 2.23 11.80 -11.18
CA THR A 151 3.48 11.19 -11.62
C THR A 151 3.81 11.57 -13.06
N LYS A 152 5.10 11.72 -13.35
CA LYS A 152 5.59 11.86 -14.72
C LYS A 152 5.47 10.50 -15.46
N LEU A 153 5.50 10.53 -16.79
CA LEU A 153 5.52 9.31 -17.59
C LEU A 153 6.70 8.43 -17.19
N GLY A 154 6.45 7.15 -16.97
CA GLY A 154 7.45 6.19 -16.50
C GLY A 154 7.54 6.07 -14.97
N ASN A 155 7.06 7.06 -14.20
CA ASN A 155 6.97 6.99 -12.76
C ASN A 155 5.56 6.59 -12.30
N ASN A 156 5.48 5.77 -11.25
CA ASN A 156 4.20 5.33 -10.73
C ASN A 156 4.22 5.09 -9.22
N TYR A 157 3.05 5.16 -8.63
CA TYR A 157 2.79 4.65 -7.29
C TYR A 157 2.50 3.16 -7.33
N LEU A 158 3.16 2.37 -6.49
CA LEU A 158 2.76 0.98 -6.22
C LEU A 158 1.74 0.99 -5.07
N ASN A 159 0.47 0.83 -5.41
CA ASN A 159 -0.64 0.89 -4.48
C ASN A 159 -0.87 -0.48 -3.84
N PHE A 160 -1.03 -0.50 -2.54
CA PHE A 160 -1.35 -1.70 -1.76
C PHE A 160 -2.16 -1.30 -0.53
N ILE A 161 -2.81 -2.26 0.12
CA ILE A 161 -3.53 -2.06 1.40
C ILE A 161 -3.07 -3.04 2.47
N ALA A 162 -2.24 -3.99 2.11
CA ALA A 162 -1.60 -4.94 3.00
C ALA A 162 -0.27 -5.41 2.43
N SER A 163 0.65 -5.81 3.29
CA SER A 163 1.92 -6.44 2.96
C SER A 163 2.28 -7.52 3.99
N HIS A 164 3.41 -8.17 3.81
CA HIS A 164 3.97 -9.11 4.77
C HIS A 164 4.45 -8.45 6.06
N ASP A 165 4.63 -7.13 6.08
CA ASP A 165 5.07 -6.38 7.26
C ASP A 165 3.91 -5.93 8.15
N GLY A 166 2.78 -5.53 7.57
CA GLY A 166 1.65 -4.95 8.25
C GLY A 166 1.29 -3.58 7.69
N ILE A 167 0.58 -2.77 8.47
CA ILE A 167 0.15 -1.43 8.09
C ILE A 167 1.14 -0.43 8.66
N GLY A 168 1.89 0.27 7.80
CA GLY A 168 2.78 1.35 8.21
C GLY A 168 2.00 2.51 8.84
N ILE A 169 2.40 2.95 10.03
CA ILE A 169 1.75 4.06 10.73
C ILE A 169 2.52 5.37 10.51
N ARG A 170 3.82 5.29 10.31
CA ARG A 170 4.68 6.45 10.09
C ARG A 170 4.24 7.34 8.90
N PRO A 171 3.72 6.81 7.79
CA PRO A 171 3.20 7.61 6.68
C PRO A 171 1.98 8.47 7.01
N THR A 172 1.35 8.29 8.17
CA THR A 172 0.24 9.15 8.64
C THR A 172 0.72 10.40 9.36
N GLU A 173 2.02 10.51 9.66
CA GLU A 173 2.61 11.67 10.33
C GLU A 173 2.41 12.95 9.47
N GLY A 174 1.87 14.00 10.09
CA GLY A 174 1.50 15.24 9.41
C GLY A 174 0.16 15.18 8.65
N ILE A 175 -0.47 14.01 8.51
CA ILE A 175 -1.78 13.83 7.85
C ILE A 175 -2.88 13.63 8.89
N LEU A 176 -2.77 12.61 9.75
CA LEU A 176 -3.71 12.42 10.85
C LEU A 176 -3.32 13.25 12.06
N ASN A 177 -4.28 13.93 12.69
CA ASN A 177 -4.03 14.54 13.99
C ASN A 177 -3.93 13.49 15.11
N ASN A 178 -3.38 13.88 16.26
CA ASN A 178 -3.12 12.95 17.38
C ASN A 178 -4.38 12.23 17.85
N LYS A 179 -5.54 12.91 17.93
CA LYS A 179 -6.81 12.32 18.35
C LYS A 179 -7.27 11.22 17.39
N SER A 180 -7.25 11.51 16.08
CA SER A 180 -7.64 10.55 15.04
C SER A 180 -6.68 9.37 14.98
N LEU A 181 -5.37 9.61 15.08
CA LEU A 181 -4.37 8.54 15.14
C LEU A 181 -4.59 7.63 16.36
N ASN A 182 -4.77 8.20 17.55
CA ASN A 182 -5.01 7.41 18.77
C ASN A 182 -6.28 6.57 18.68
N ASN A 183 -7.37 7.13 18.14
CA ASN A 183 -8.61 6.40 17.92
C ASN A 183 -8.42 5.25 16.93
N PHE A 184 -7.67 5.50 15.83
CA PHE A 184 -7.33 4.50 14.84
C PHE A 184 -6.54 3.34 15.46
N LEU A 185 -5.49 3.63 16.21
CA LEU A 185 -4.69 2.60 16.89
C LEU A 185 -5.52 1.81 17.92
N LYS A 186 -6.37 2.48 18.69
CA LYS A 186 -7.31 1.82 19.62
C LYS A 186 -8.24 0.86 18.86
N ARG A 187 -8.77 1.27 17.71
CA ARG A 187 -9.65 0.43 16.90
C ARG A 187 -8.90 -0.77 16.33
N LEU A 188 -7.71 -0.58 15.78
CA LEU A 188 -6.88 -1.69 15.28
C LEU A 188 -6.52 -2.68 16.40
N LYS A 189 -6.21 -2.18 17.61
CA LYS A 189 -5.96 -3.04 18.77
C LYS A 189 -7.18 -3.91 19.12
N LYS A 190 -8.39 -3.31 19.13
CA LYS A 190 -9.66 -4.06 19.34
C LYS A 190 -9.89 -5.11 18.24
N ASN A 191 -9.38 -4.90 17.04
CA ASN A 191 -9.46 -5.84 15.92
C ASN A 191 -8.32 -6.89 15.90
N GLY A 192 -7.45 -6.91 16.93
CA GLY A 192 -6.39 -7.92 17.10
C GLY A 192 -5.01 -7.51 16.61
N SER A 193 -4.76 -6.21 16.35
CA SER A 193 -3.42 -5.75 15.98
C SER A 193 -2.41 -5.91 17.10
N LYS A 194 -1.22 -6.39 16.74
CA LYS A 194 0.01 -6.20 17.52
C LYS A 194 0.71 -4.95 16.99
N PHE A 195 1.55 -4.31 17.81
CA PHE A 195 2.23 -3.08 17.40
C PHE A 195 3.74 -3.22 17.53
N SER A 196 4.42 -2.82 16.47
CA SER A 196 5.86 -2.60 16.49
C SER A 196 6.15 -1.12 16.71
N TYR A 197 7.17 -0.83 17.53
CA TYR A 197 7.47 0.53 17.98
C TYR A 197 8.84 0.97 17.48
N ARG A 198 8.98 2.29 17.27
CA ARG A 198 10.27 2.95 17.09
C ARG A 198 10.59 3.87 18.25
N LYS A 199 11.87 3.97 18.58
CA LYS A 199 12.35 4.97 19.55
C LYS A 199 12.33 6.36 18.93
N VAL A 200 11.97 7.36 19.71
CA VAL A 200 12.01 8.79 19.35
C VAL A 200 12.88 9.48 20.41
N HIS A 201 13.28 10.73 20.18
CA HIS A 201 14.01 11.52 21.17
C HIS A 201 13.34 11.43 22.56
N ASN A 202 14.14 11.48 23.61
CA ASN A 202 13.70 11.38 25.04
C ASN A 202 13.09 10.03 25.46
N LYS A 203 13.58 8.92 24.93
CA LYS A 203 13.15 7.54 25.30
C LYS A 203 11.68 7.23 25.03
N SER A 204 10.91 8.13 24.44
CA SER A 204 9.52 7.85 24.05
C SER A 204 9.45 6.86 22.90
N LYS A 205 8.40 6.02 22.90
CA LYS A 205 8.14 5.06 21.82
C LYS A 205 6.91 5.50 21.04
N LYS A 206 7.01 5.51 19.69
CA LYS A 206 5.86 5.70 18.79
C LYS A 206 5.58 4.42 18.01
N VAL A 207 4.31 4.16 17.74
CA VAL A 207 3.95 3.03 16.88
C VAL A 207 4.53 3.28 15.49
N TYR A 208 5.30 2.31 15.02
CA TYR A 208 5.89 2.30 13.69
C TYR A 208 5.00 1.55 12.69
N GLU A 209 4.44 0.42 13.16
CA GLU A 209 3.70 -0.51 12.32
C GLU A 209 2.61 -1.20 13.13
N ALA A 210 1.43 -1.36 12.53
CA ALA A 210 0.34 -2.17 13.04
C ALA A 210 0.35 -3.53 12.32
N ASN A 211 0.76 -4.56 13.06
CA ASN A 211 0.85 -5.93 12.54
C ASN A 211 -0.52 -6.59 12.67
N ILE A 212 -1.24 -6.61 11.58
CA ILE A 212 -2.61 -7.12 11.45
C ILE A 212 -2.88 -7.42 9.97
N THR A 213 -3.66 -8.44 9.68
CA THR A 213 -4.17 -8.66 8.32
C THR A 213 -5.20 -7.59 7.97
N VAL A 214 -5.30 -7.20 6.70
CA VAL A 214 -6.36 -6.29 6.25
C VAL A 214 -7.76 -6.90 6.49
N PHE A 215 -7.85 -8.22 6.52
CA PHE A 215 -9.05 -8.95 6.87
C PHE A 215 -9.54 -8.58 8.28
N ASP A 216 -8.71 -8.76 9.30
CA ASP A 216 -9.11 -8.45 10.68
C ASP A 216 -9.15 -6.94 10.92
N ALA A 217 -8.30 -6.15 10.28
CA ALA A 217 -8.34 -4.70 10.36
C ALA A 217 -9.72 -4.13 9.96
N LEU A 218 -10.35 -4.70 8.93
CA LEU A 218 -11.65 -4.24 8.42
C LEU A 218 -12.86 -5.02 8.95
N LYS A 219 -12.66 -6.06 9.77
CA LYS A 219 -13.72 -6.98 10.20
C LYS A 219 -14.86 -6.29 10.94
N LYS A 220 -14.55 -5.36 11.83
CA LYS A 220 -15.50 -4.64 12.66
C LYS A 220 -15.14 -3.17 12.76
N SER A 221 -16.15 -2.29 12.88
CA SER A 221 -16.00 -0.87 13.20
C SER A 221 -16.95 -0.48 14.34
N ASP A 222 -16.83 0.75 14.84
CA ASP A 222 -17.76 1.25 15.86
C ASP A 222 -19.17 1.46 15.28
N TYR A 223 -19.28 1.63 13.95
CA TYR A 223 -20.55 1.76 13.22
C TYR A 223 -21.13 0.41 12.76
N ASP A 224 -20.30 -0.63 12.76
CA ASP A 224 -20.68 -2.01 12.42
C ASP A 224 -19.97 -2.99 13.39
N PRO A 225 -20.39 -3.00 14.67
CA PRO A 225 -19.71 -3.78 15.72
C PRO A 225 -19.85 -5.30 15.54
N LYS A 226 -20.90 -5.74 14.83
CA LYS A 226 -21.12 -7.17 14.52
C LYS A 226 -20.40 -7.60 13.24
N GLY A 227 -19.91 -6.66 12.41
CA GLY A 227 -19.26 -6.95 11.13
C GLY A 227 -20.25 -7.43 10.06
N LYS A 228 -21.49 -6.95 10.07
CA LYS A 228 -22.54 -7.29 9.11
C LYS A 228 -22.11 -7.01 7.66
N PHE A 229 -21.42 -5.89 7.46
CA PHE A 229 -20.97 -5.42 6.14
C PHE A 229 -19.46 -5.66 5.91
N PHE A 230 -18.92 -6.71 6.53
CA PHE A 230 -17.48 -6.95 6.47
C PHE A 230 -16.98 -7.25 5.05
N LEU A 231 -17.68 -8.13 4.31
CA LEU A 231 -17.29 -8.48 2.94
C LEU A 231 -17.33 -7.25 2.03
N GLU A 232 -18.40 -6.49 2.09
CA GLU A 232 -18.59 -5.28 1.28
C GLU A 232 -17.51 -4.25 1.60
N ARG A 233 -17.19 -4.03 2.89
CA ARG A 233 -16.11 -3.13 3.33
C ARG A 233 -14.74 -3.60 2.83
N TYR A 234 -14.50 -4.89 2.84
CA TYR A 234 -13.27 -5.49 2.35
C TYR A 234 -13.13 -5.32 0.83
N VAL A 235 -14.19 -5.60 0.08
CA VAL A 235 -14.23 -5.43 -1.37
C VAL A 235 -14.10 -3.94 -1.74
N ALA A 236 -14.77 -3.03 -1.01
CA ALA A 236 -14.64 -1.59 -1.20
C ALA A 236 -13.19 -1.09 -1.05
N ALA A 237 -12.48 -1.58 -0.03
CA ALA A 237 -11.06 -1.26 0.17
C ALA A 237 -10.21 -1.64 -1.05
N HIS A 238 -10.41 -2.85 -1.57
CA HIS A 238 -9.69 -3.33 -2.75
C HIS A 238 -10.13 -2.57 -4.02
N ALA A 239 -11.43 -2.30 -4.19
CA ALA A 239 -11.94 -1.57 -5.33
C ALA A 239 -11.38 -0.14 -5.42
N ILE A 240 -11.27 0.56 -4.29
CA ILE A 240 -10.60 1.88 -4.23
C ILE A 240 -9.14 1.75 -4.62
N MET A 241 -8.39 0.85 -3.99
CA MET A 241 -6.95 0.65 -4.25
C MET A 241 -6.70 0.26 -5.71
N ILE A 242 -7.51 -0.66 -6.27
CA ILE A 242 -7.38 -1.15 -7.65
C ILE A 242 -7.70 -0.06 -8.67
N SER A 243 -8.65 0.83 -8.40
CA SER A 243 -9.04 1.92 -9.31
C SER A 243 -8.21 3.20 -9.16
N PHE A 244 -7.42 3.32 -8.09
CA PHE A 244 -6.58 4.48 -7.84
C PHE A 244 -5.48 4.63 -8.92
N GLU A 245 -4.87 5.83 -9.05
CA GLU A 245 -3.76 6.03 -9.98
C GLU A 245 -2.53 5.23 -9.57
N GLY A 246 -1.79 4.68 -10.53
CA GLY A 246 -0.65 3.82 -10.28
C GLY A 246 -0.95 2.33 -10.50
N ILE A 247 -0.13 1.49 -9.92
CA ILE A 247 -0.12 0.04 -10.13
C ILE A 247 -0.61 -0.65 -8.85
N PRO A 248 -1.70 -1.43 -8.90
CA PRO A 248 -2.19 -2.16 -7.75
C PRO A 248 -1.34 -3.40 -7.47
N ALA A 249 -0.97 -3.57 -6.21
CA ALA A 249 -0.30 -4.76 -5.69
C ALA A 249 -1.16 -5.42 -4.61
N ILE A 250 -1.45 -6.70 -4.78
CA ILE A 250 -2.29 -7.46 -3.85
C ILE A 250 -1.41 -8.43 -3.06
N TYR A 251 -1.40 -8.26 -1.75
CA TYR A 251 -0.72 -9.20 -0.88
C TYR A 251 -1.40 -10.56 -0.92
N PHE A 252 -0.61 -11.61 -1.06
CA PHE A 252 -1.10 -12.97 -1.27
C PHE A 252 -2.14 -13.42 -0.23
N ASN A 253 -1.91 -13.15 1.05
CA ASN A 253 -2.85 -13.51 2.11
C ASN A 253 -4.16 -12.71 2.04
N SER A 254 -4.13 -11.49 1.52
CA SER A 254 -5.34 -10.68 1.30
C SER A 254 -6.19 -11.24 0.18
N LEU A 255 -5.57 -11.79 -0.87
CA LEU A 255 -6.31 -12.38 -2.00
C LEU A 255 -7.31 -13.44 -1.55
N PHE A 256 -7.00 -14.18 -0.47
CA PHE A 256 -7.83 -15.25 0.07
C PHE A 256 -8.58 -14.88 1.37
N GLY A 257 -8.60 -13.61 1.74
CA GLY A 257 -9.27 -13.18 2.98
C GLY A 257 -8.75 -13.92 4.22
N LYS A 258 -7.41 -14.00 4.38
CA LYS A 258 -6.81 -14.67 5.53
C LYS A 258 -6.86 -13.76 6.76
N SER A 259 -7.40 -14.29 7.86
CA SER A 259 -7.35 -13.68 9.20
C SER A 259 -5.96 -13.76 9.82
N ASN A 260 -5.75 -13.03 10.90
CA ASN A 260 -4.55 -13.12 11.72
C ASN A 260 -4.15 -14.56 12.05
N ASP A 261 -2.86 -14.85 12.03
CA ASP A 261 -2.29 -16.12 12.47
C ASP A 261 -1.85 -16.02 13.94
N GLU A 262 -2.85 -15.97 14.83
CA GLU A 262 -2.61 -15.85 16.28
C GLU A 262 -1.80 -17.04 16.83
N ALA A 263 -2.03 -18.24 16.30
CA ALA A 263 -1.31 -19.44 16.73
C ALA A 263 0.19 -19.29 16.45
N LYS A 264 0.56 -18.83 15.27
CA LYS A 264 1.96 -18.61 14.93
C LYS A 264 2.58 -17.51 15.78
N TYR A 265 1.84 -16.42 16.03
CA TYR A 265 2.30 -15.35 16.92
C TYR A 265 2.57 -15.84 18.35
N ILE A 266 1.69 -16.68 18.91
CA ILE A 266 1.87 -17.25 20.25
C ILE A 266 3.16 -18.06 20.32
N ILE A 267 3.47 -18.85 19.29
CA ILE A 267 4.67 -19.69 19.24
C ILE A 267 5.96 -18.86 19.10
N THR A 268 5.93 -17.83 18.26
CA THR A 268 7.17 -17.12 17.87
C THR A 268 7.41 -15.83 18.64
N GLY A 269 6.35 -15.22 19.22
CA GLY A 269 6.41 -13.88 19.80
C GLY A 269 6.65 -12.75 18.78
N ASN A 270 6.78 -13.08 17.49
CA ASN A 270 7.08 -12.10 16.44
C ASN A 270 5.78 -11.46 15.93
N ASN A 271 5.63 -10.14 16.12
CA ASN A 271 4.45 -9.39 15.70
C ASN A 271 4.09 -9.59 14.23
N ARG A 272 5.06 -9.68 13.32
CA ARG A 272 4.84 -9.83 11.88
C ARG A 272 4.28 -11.19 11.50
N ASP A 273 4.45 -12.21 12.33
CA ASP A 273 3.91 -13.55 12.05
C ASP A 273 2.39 -13.59 12.06
N VAL A 274 1.73 -12.60 12.70
CA VAL A 274 0.27 -12.41 12.63
C VAL A 274 -0.23 -12.36 11.20
N ASN A 275 0.50 -11.75 10.29
CA ASN A 275 0.07 -11.55 8.89
C ASN A 275 0.92 -12.34 7.87
N ARG A 276 1.75 -13.28 8.32
CA ARG A 276 2.63 -14.12 7.45
C ARG A 276 2.21 -15.58 7.40
N TYR A 277 0.91 -15.84 7.26
CA TYR A 277 0.40 -17.20 7.13
C TYR A 277 0.97 -17.88 5.88
N LYS A 278 1.40 -19.14 6.03
CA LYS A 278 1.88 -19.98 4.92
C LYS A 278 0.78 -20.94 4.49
N TRP A 279 0.35 -20.83 3.25
CA TRP A 279 -0.66 -21.70 2.69
C TRP A 279 -0.06 -23.04 2.24
N ASN A 280 -0.78 -24.13 2.54
CA ASN A 280 -0.53 -25.40 1.86
C ASN A 280 -1.25 -25.37 0.51
N TYR A 281 -0.55 -25.70 -0.58
CA TYR A 281 -1.08 -25.63 -1.94
C TYR A 281 -2.32 -26.49 -2.15
N LYS A 282 -2.28 -27.78 -1.73
CA LYS A 282 -3.42 -28.69 -1.87
C LYS A 282 -4.65 -28.15 -1.14
N ASN A 283 -4.46 -27.60 0.06
CA ASN A 283 -5.55 -27.08 0.87
C ASN A 283 -6.19 -25.82 0.23
N ILE A 284 -5.38 -24.86 -0.22
CA ILE A 284 -5.94 -23.65 -0.86
C ILE A 284 -6.63 -24.00 -2.19
N LYS A 285 -6.06 -24.88 -3.00
CA LYS A 285 -6.68 -25.36 -4.24
C LYS A 285 -8.07 -25.97 -3.99
N ARG A 286 -8.19 -26.86 -2.99
CA ARG A 286 -9.49 -27.44 -2.58
C ARG A 286 -10.50 -26.40 -2.14
N LYS A 287 -10.05 -25.36 -1.36
CA LYS A 287 -10.94 -24.28 -0.93
C LYS A 287 -11.41 -23.40 -2.10
N LEU A 288 -10.58 -23.20 -3.10
CA LEU A 288 -10.94 -22.40 -4.26
C LEU A 288 -11.86 -23.14 -5.24
N SER A 289 -11.84 -24.47 -5.27
CA SER A 289 -12.76 -25.25 -6.10
C SER A 289 -14.20 -25.28 -5.56
N ASP A 290 -14.40 -24.94 -4.30
CA ASP A 290 -15.72 -24.78 -3.69
C ASP A 290 -16.08 -23.31 -3.58
N ASN A 291 -17.04 -22.86 -4.40
CA ASN A 291 -17.49 -21.47 -4.48
C ASN A 291 -18.20 -20.94 -3.21
N LYS A 292 -18.57 -21.83 -2.27
CA LYS A 292 -19.18 -21.47 -0.98
C LYS A 292 -18.15 -21.18 0.08
N THR A 293 -16.89 -21.55 -0.13
CA THR A 293 -15.85 -21.25 0.84
C THR A 293 -15.54 -19.76 0.88
N LYS A 294 -15.20 -19.29 2.08
CA LYS A 294 -14.77 -17.91 2.29
C LYS A 294 -13.61 -17.52 1.35
N GLN A 295 -12.62 -18.40 1.20
CA GLN A 295 -11.45 -18.12 0.35
C GLN A 295 -11.85 -17.93 -1.11
N SER A 296 -12.75 -18.75 -1.62
CA SER A 296 -13.28 -18.63 -2.99
C SER A 296 -14.07 -17.33 -3.17
N ILE A 297 -14.91 -16.95 -2.19
CA ILE A 297 -15.68 -15.70 -2.23
C ILE A 297 -14.75 -14.47 -2.28
N PHE A 298 -13.73 -14.41 -1.41
CA PHE A 298 -12.77 -13.29 -1.42
C PHE A 298 -11.96 -13.25 -2.71
N TYR A 299 -11.45 -14.40 -3.12
CA TYR A 299 -10.67 -14.54 -4.35
C TYR A 299 -11.46 -14.08 -5.58
N SER A 300 -12.69 -14.56 -5.76
CA SER A 300 -13.51 -14.22 -6.92
C SER A 300 -13.87 -12.73 -6.97
N ASN A 301 -14.18 -12.10 -5.82
CA ASN A 301 -14.45 -10.66 -5.79
C ASN A 301 -13.24 -9.85 -6.23
N ILE A 302 -12.04 -10.16 -5.70
CA ILE A 302 -10.83 -9.39 -6.02
C ILE A 302 -10.39 -9.64 -7.47
N THR A 303 -10.39 -10.89 -7.93
CA THR A 303 -10.01 -11.22 -9.31
C THR A 303 -10.98 -10.66 -10.34
N ASN A 304 -12.27 -10.55 -10.02
CA ASN A 304 -13.25 -9.86 -10.86
C ASN A 304 -12.91 -8.38 -11.01
N LEU A 305 -12.62 -7.67 -9.90
CA LEU A 305 -12.18 -6.27 -9.97
C LEU A 305 -10.95 -6.09 -10.85
N LEU A 306 -9.94 -6.97 -10.72
CA LEU A 306 -8.73 -6.94 -11.54
C LEU A 306 -9.02 -7.23 -13.01
N SER A 307 -9.89 -8.19 -13.30
CA SER A 307 -10.30 -8.55 -14.67
C SER A 307 -11.00 -7.37 -15.37
N ILE A 308 -11.90 -6.68 -14.66
CA ILE A 308 -12.58 -5.50 -15.19
C ILE A 308 -11.54 -4.38 -15.41
N ARG A 309 -10.73 -4.06 -14.39
CA ARG A 309 -9.69 -3.02 -14.46
C ARG A 309 -8.78 -3.19 -15.68
N ARG A 310 -8.31 -4.42 -15.93
CA ARG A 310 -7.36 -4.71 -17.03
C ARG A 310 -7.88 -4.33 -18.41
N LYS A 311 -9.20 -4.32 -18.59
CA LYS A 311 -9.86 -3.96 -19.85
C LYS A 311 -10.05 -2.44 -20.02
N GLN A 312 -9.77 -1.63 -18.99
CA GLN A 312 -10.11 -0.20 -18.99
C GLN A 312 -8.88 0.66 -19.21
N LYS A 313 -8.84 1.41 -20.32
CA LYS A 313 -7.75 2.35 -20.64
C LYS A 313 -7.64 3.48 -19.61
N ALA A 314 -8.76 3.92 -19.01
CA ALA A 314 -8.76 4.93 -17.96
C ALA A 314 -8.03 4.50 -16.69
N PHE A 315 -7.87 3.19 -16.44
CA PHE A 315 -7.09 2.66 -15.34
C PHE A 315 -5.60 2.41 -15.66
N HIS A 316 -5.12 2.88 -16.81
CA HIS A 316 -3.69 2.90 -17.07
C HIS A 316 -2.95 3.61 -15.93
N PRO A 317 -1.77 3.12 -15.47
CA PRO A 317 -1.06 3.72 -14.33
C PRO A 317 -0.84 5.23 -14.44
N ASN A 318 -0.47 5.71 -15.62
CA ASN A 318 -0.32 7.15 -15.91
C ASN A 318 -1.61 7.86 -16.37
N GLY A 319 -2.78 7.20 -16.33
CA GLY A 319 -4.07 7.85 -16.53
C GLY A 319 -4.32 8.90 -15.43
N LYS A 320 -4.83 10.06 -15.80
CA LYS A 320 -5.05 11.17 -14.86
C LYS A 320 -6.16 10.86 -13.86
N ARG A 321 -5.98 11.28 -12.62
CA ARG A 321 -7.02 11.25 -11.59
C ARG A 321 -7.46 12.68 -11.25
N HIS A 322 -8.75 12.89 -11.11
CA HIS A 322 -9.37 14.12 -10.66
C HIS A 322 -10.31 13.83 -9.51
N ASN A 323 -10.11 14.46 -8.37
CA ASN A 323 -10.98 14.26 -7.22
C ASN A 323 -12.37 14.86 -7.47
N ILE A 324 -13.41 14.19 -7.00
CA ILE A 324 -14.77 14.64 -7.00
C ILE A 324 -15.23 14.73 -5.54
N ASN A 325 -15.95 15.79 -5.17
CA ASN A 325 -16.49 15.94 -3.83
C ASN A 325 -18.00 15.63 -3.84
N LEU A 326 -18.37 14.51 -3.22
CA LEU A 326 -19.77 14.08 -3.04
C LEU A 326 -20.13 13.95 -1.55
N GLY A 327 -19.43 14.67 -0.67
CA GLY A 327 -19.63 14.63 0.77
C GLY A 327 -18.65 13.68 1.49
N SER A 328 -18.68 13.71 2.81
CA SER A 328 -17.69 13.02 3.66
C SER A 328 -17.86 11.49 3.71
N LYS A 329 -19.02 10.97 3.34
CA LYS A 329 -19.32 9.53 3.35
C LYS A 329 -19.06 8.83 2.02
N LEU A 330 -18.79 9.60 0.96
CA LEU A 330 -18.53 9.09 -0.38
C LEU A 330 -17.11 9.45 -0.80
N PHE A 331 -16.25 8.46 -1.05
CA PHE A 331 -14.96 8.71 -1.66
C PHE A 331 -15.08 8.58 -3.18
N SER A 332 -14.75 9.64 -3.90
CA SER A 332 -14.98 9.69 -5.33
C SER A 332 -13.93 10.44 -6.12
N PHE A 333 -13.62 9.91 -7.30
CA PHE A 333 -12.67 10.50 -8.24
C PHE A 333 -12.98 10.04 -9.67
N LYS A 334 -12.52 10.83 -10.64
CA LYS A 334 -12.56 10.51 -12.06
C LYS A 334 -11.18 10.03 -12.51
N ARG A 335 -11.11 8.91 -13.21
CA ARG A 335 -9.93 8.46 -13.96
C ARG A 335 -10.14 8.80 -15.43
N VAL A 336 -9.09 9.26 -16.08
CA VAL A 336 -9.10 9.60 -17.52
C VAL A 336 -7.94 8.87 -18.18
N SER A 337 -8.21 8.17 -19.29
CA SER A 337 -7.19 7.47 -20.06
C SER A 337 -6.15 8.44 -20.63
N VAL A 338 -4.96 7.92 -20.96
CA VAL A 338 -3.86 8.72 -21.52
C VAL A 338 -4.28 9.36 -22.84
N ASP A 339 -5.04 8.65 -23.69
CA ASP A 339 -5.62 9.14 -24.94
C ASP A 339 -6.87 10.02 -24.75
N LYS A 340 -7.30 10.26 -23.51
CA LYS A 340 -8.48 11.03 -23.12
C LYS A 340 -9.83 10.52 -23.65
N LYS A 341 -9.90 9.37 -24.31
CA LYS A 341 -11.13 8.81 -24.91
C LYS A 341 -12.02 8.15 -23.87
N GLN A 342 -11.45 7.52 -22.85
CA GLN A 342 -12.21 6.91 -21.77
C GLN A 342 -12.11 7.71 -20.47
N SER A 343 -13.23 7.86 -19.79
CA SER A 343 -13.28 8.36 -18.42
C SER A 343 -14.16 7.47 -17.54
N ILE A 344 -13.69 7.20 -16.33
CA ILE A 344 -14.40 6.39 -15.34
C ILE A 344 -14.55 7.18 -14.05
N ILE A 345 -15.78 7.33 -13.58
CA ILE A 345 -16.08 7.89 -12.25
C ILE A 345 -16.15 6.74 -11.26
N CYS A 346 -15.24 6.74 -10.32
CA CYS A 346 -15.21 5.78 -9.21
C CYS A 346 -15.88 6.44 -8.00
N ILE A 347 -16.92 5.81 -7.47
CA ILE A 347 -17.63 6.28 -6.27
C ILE A 347 -17.77 5.11 -5.32
N THR A 348 -17.32 5.29 -4.07
CA THR A 348 -17.45 4.29 -3.01
C THR A 348 -18.18 4.90 -1.82
N ASN A 349 -19.24 4.26 -1.38
CA ASN A 349 -19.86 4.53 -0.09
C ASN A 349 -18.96 3.95 1.02
N LEU A 350 -18.46 4.82 1.90
CA LEU A 350 -17.58 4.42 3.02
C LEU A 350 -18.36 4.07 4.29
N SER A 351 -19.71 4.06 4.23
CA SER A 351 -20.53 3.96 5.43
C SER A 351 -21.43 2.72 5.44
N SER A 352 -21.86 2.34 6.63
CA SER A 352 -22.82 1.26 6.92
C SER A 352 -24.29 1.62 6.61
N LYS A 353 -24.53 2.80 6.02
CA LYS A 353 -25.84 3.29 5.62
C LYS A 353 -25.87 3.57 4.12
N ASN A 354 -27.06 3.54 3.51
CA ASN A 354 -27.23 4.00 2.14
C ASN A 354 -26.83 5.47 2.02
N GLN A 355 -26.15 5.81 0.93
CA GLN A 355 -25.75 7.18 0.60
C GLN A 355 -26.26 7.53 -0.79
N THR A 356 -26.78 8.73 -0.97
CA THR A 356 -27.24 9.20 -2.27
C THR A 356 -26.31 10.31 -2.77
N ALA A 357 -25.79 10.13 -3.97
CA ALA A 357 -24.99 11.11 -4.69
C ALA A 357 -25.82 11.80 -5.76
N LYS A 358 -25.79 13.14 -5.79
CA LYS A 358 -26.31 13.93 -6.92
C LYS A 358 -25.21 14.07 -7.94
N LEU A 359 -25.40 13.51 -9.11
CA LEU A 359 -24.42 13.51 -10.19
C LEU A 359 -24.77 14.58 -11.24
N LYS A 360 -23.81 14.99 -12.04
CA LYS A 360 -24.06 15.87 -13.18
C LYS A 360 -24.86 15.13 -14.25
N LYS A 361 -25.74 15.85 -14.99
CA LYS A 361 -26.60 15.26 -16.03
C LYS A 361 -25.83 14.49 -17.11
N GLU A 362 -24.61 14.95 -17.48
CA GLU A 362 -23.74 14.31 -18.45
C GLU A 362 -23.32 12.87 -18.08
N LEU A 363 -23.40 12.51 -16.79
CA LEU A 363 -23.03 11.19 -16.28
C LEU A 363 -24.16 10.16 -16.34
N LEU A 364 -25.37 10.55 -16.76
CA LEU A 364 -26.52 9.64 -16.82
C LEU A 364 -26.37 8.56 -17.89
N ASN A 365 -25.55 8.81 -18.91
CA ASN A 365 -25.25 7.85 -19.99
C ASN A 365 -24.08 6.93 -19.64
N TYR A 366 -23.46 7.10 -18.45
CA TYR A 366 -22.37 6.24 -18.03
C TYR A 366 -22.90 4.91 -17.52
N ARG A 367 -22.16 3.83 -17.82
CA ARG A 367 -22.50 2.46 -17.41
C ARG A 367 -21.63 2.03 -16.24
N ASP A 368 -22.20 1.38 -15.24
CA ASP A 368 -21.46 0.81 -14.14
C ASP A 368 -20.79 -0.51 -14.58
N LEU A 369 -19.46 -0.51 -14.62
CA LEU A 369 -18.67 -1.68 -15.02
C LEU A 369 -18.73 -2.82 -14.00
N LEU A 370 -19.07 -2.52 -12.74
CA LEU A 370 -19.15 -3.52 -11.67
C LEU A 370 -20.55 -4.16 -11.59
N ASN A 371 -21.58 -3.43 -11.99
CA ASN A 371 -22.95 -3.92 -12.00
C ASN A 371 -23.79 -3.23 -13.09
N LEU A 372 -23.98 -3.92 -14.19
CA LEU A 372 -24.76 -3.40 -15.34
C LEU A 372 -26.23 -3.08 -15.00
N LYS A 373 -26.74 -3.54 -13.84
CA LYS A 373 -28.10 -3.26 -13.36
C LYS A 373 -28.21 -1.99 -12.52
N THR A 374 -27.10 -1.27 -12.30
CA THR A 374 -27.12 0.00 -11.56
C THR A 374 -27.99 1.01 -12.31
N LYS A 375 -29.01 1.53 -11.63
CA LYS A 375 -29.95 2.52 -12.17
C LYS A 375 -29.84 3.82 -11.41
N PHE A 376 -29.96 4.94 -12.13
CA PHE A 376 -30.14 6.25 -11.52
C PHE A 376 -31.61 6.44 -11.11
N LYS A 377 -31.84 6.94 -9.89
CA LYS A 377 -33.16 7.43 -9.46
C LYS A 377 -33.32 8.89 -9.90
N ASP A 378 -34.53 9.29 -10.26
CA ASP A 378 -34.89 10.70 -10.55
C ASP A 378 -33.85 11.44 -11.41
N LYS A 379 -33.50 10.84 -12.55
CA LYS A 379 -32.61 11.38 -13.61
C LYS A 379 -31.15 11.69 -13.24
N ASN A 380 -30.80 12.00 -11.97
CA ASN A 380 -29.41 12.31 -11.60
C ASN A 380 -29.02 11.91 -10.16
N LEU A 381 -29.85 11.15 -9.47
CA LEU A 381 -29.56 10.62 -8.14
C LEU A 381 -29.12 9.17 -8.21
N LEU A 382 -27.95 8.88 -7.65
CA LEU A 382 -27.42 7.54 -7.51
C LEU A 382 -27.38 7.14 -6.04
N THR A 383 -28.13 6.11 -5.65
CA THR A 383 -28.10 5.57 -4.30
C THR A 383 -27.18 4.35 -4.23
N LEU A 384 -26.18 4.42 -3.35
CA LEU A 384 -25.23 3.34 -3.09
C LEU A 384 -25.57 2.68 -1.75
N LYS A 385 -25.62 1.34 -1.77
CA LYS A 385 -25.77 0.51 -0.56
C LYS A 385 -24.54 0.66 0.37
N PRO A 386 -24.60 0.16 1.61
CA PRO A 386 -23.44 0.16 2.49
C PRO A 386 -22.19 -0.43 1.81
N PHE A 387 -21.09 0.32 1.87
CA PHE A 387 -19.77 -0.01 1.28
C PHE A 387 -19.80 -0.38 -0.22
N GLN A 388 -20.85 -0.06 -0.95
CA GLN A 388 -20.91 -0.30 -2.39
C GLN A 388 -19.95 0.63 -3.13
N THR A 389 -19.26 0.05 -4.13
CA THR A 389 -18.47 0.78 -5.12
C THR A 389 -19.13 0.68 -6.48
N VAL A 390 -19.09 1.76 -7.26
CA VAL A 390 -19.45 1.80 -8.68
C VAL A 390 -18.30 2.37 -9.49
N TRP A 391 -18.12 1.86 -10.70
CA TRP A 391 -17.20 2.36 -11.71
C TRP A 391 -17.99 2.77 -12.95
N LEU A 392 -18.41 4.02 -13.00
CA LEU A 392 -19.24 4.55 -14.09
C LEU A 392 -18.33 4.95 -15.26
N SER A 393 -18.45 4.29 -16.41
CA SER A 393 -17.68 4.52 -17.63
C SER A 393 -18.53 5.18 -18.71
N ASN A 394 -17.90 6.07 -19.49
CA ASN A 394 -18.53 6.69 -20.67
C ASN A 394 -18.56 5.79 -21.91
N ILE A 395 -17.82 4.68 -21.89
CA ILE A 395 -17.74 3.66 -22.96
C ILE A 395 -17.67 2.27 -22.36
#